data_2c873fd735d2634aea881c5b7bcab816
#
_entry.id   2c873fd735d2634aea881c5b7bcab816
#
_cell.length_a   1.000
_cell.length_b   1.000
_cell.length_c   1.000
_cell.angle_alpha   90.00
_cell.angle_beta   90.00
_cell.angle_gamma   90.00
#
_symmetry.space_group_name_H-M   'P 1'
#
loop_
_entity.id
_entity.type
_entity.pdbx_description
1 polymer ?
#
loop_
_entity_poly.entity_id
_entity_poly.type
_entity_poly.pdbx_seq_one_letter_code
_entity_poly.pdbx_strand_id
1 'polypeptide(L)'
;RPIVLLGGGTTRIGDPSGKEETRKILSEAQIVKNIKNIQNVFKIFLKTNNPKLKPIFVNNYKWLGKLNYIKFLREIGRHFTINKMLSFDSVKLRLEREQSLSYMEFNYMILQAYDFLELNKTKNCLMQIGGSDQWGNIVNGVELIKRQSGNQVYGLTTPLITLSSGAKMGKTEKGAVWLDKKMLPPYDYWQFWRNTDDRDVIKFLKMFTDMPLNEIENIQENNINDLKIILANKATEMLH
;
A
#
# COMPACT_ATOMS: atom_id res chain seq x y z
N ARG A 1 -4.99 2.94 16.81
CA ARG A 1 -3.89 3.82 16.46
C ARG A 1 -3.18 3.29 15.21
N PRO A 2 -3.12 4.05 14.10
CA PRO A 2 -2.49 3.58 12.88
C PRO A 2 -0.96 3.54 13.01
N ILE A 3 -0.36 2.53 12.38
CA ILE A 3 1.08 2.40 12.20
C ILE A 3 1.35 2.48 10.69
N VAL A 4 2.18 3.44 10.28
CA VAL A 4 2.63 3.59 8.90
C VAL A 4 4.03 3.00 8.81
N LEU A 5 4.14 1.83 8.17
CA LEU A 5 5.41 1.18 7.92
C LEU A 5 6.03 1.71 6.62
N LEU A 6 7.18 2.34 6.75
CA LEU A 6 7.95 2.85 5.62
C LEU A 6 9.01 1.80 5.22
N GLY A 7 8.95 1.38 3.97
CA GLY A 7 9.72 0.26 3.44
C GLY A 7 11.19 0.58 3.16
N GLY A 8 11.93 1.19 4.10
CA GLY A 8 13.35 1.50 3.88
C GLY A 8 14.23 0.27 3.68
N GLY A 9 13.91 -0.85 4.33
CA GLY A 9 14.59 -2.14 4.11
C GLY A 9 14.06 -2.87 2.88
N THR A 10 12.75 -3.04 2.80
CA THR A 10 12.11 -3.79 1.71
C THR A 10 12.22 -3.14 0.34
N THR A 11 12.34 -1.81 0.24
CA THR A 11 12.60 -1.11 -1.03
C THR A 11 13.94 -1.51 -1.67
N ARG A 12 14.93 -1.96 -0.87
CA ARG A 12 16.21 -2.47 -1.38
C ARG A 12 16.08 -3.83 -2.05
N ILE A 13 15.02 -4.55 -1.74
CA ILE A 13 14.70 -5.87 -2.29
C ILE A 13 13.75 -5.73 -3.48
N GLY A 14 12.64 -5.02 -3.32
CA GLY A 14 11.59 -4.83 -4.30
C GLY A 14 10.47 -5.86 -4.19
N ASP A 15 9.23 -5.36 -4.05
CA ASP A 15 8.02 -6.18 -4.02
C ASP A 15 7.69 -6.69 -5.44
N PRO A 16 7.62 -8.00 -5.68
CA PRO A 16 7.25 -8.56 -6.97
C PRO A 16 5.75 -8.45 -7.28
N SER A 17 4.90 -8.18 -6.27
CA SER A 17 3.44 -8.16 -6.41
C SER A 17 2.98 -7.15 -7.47
N GLY A 18 2.15 -7.61 -8.43
CA GLY A 18 1.56 -6.76 -9.47
C GLY A 18 2.54 -6.15 -10.46
N LYS A 19 3.75 -6.70 -10.59
CA LYS A 19 4.80 -6.29 -11.54
C LYS A 19 5.23 -7.46 -12.42
N GLU A 20 5.52 -7.15 -13.68
CA GLU A 20 6.03 -8.10 -14.66
C GLU A 20 7.57 -8.05 -14.78
N GLU A 21 8.15 -6.89 -14.43
CA GLU A 21 9.60 -6.66 -14.53
C GLU A 21 10.25 -6.52 -13.15
N THR A 22 11.53 -6.89 -13.08
CA THR A 22 12.37 -6.68 -11.90
C THR A 22 12.48 -5.18 -11.58
N ARG A 23 12.33 -4.82 -10.32
CA ARG A 23 12.40 -3.43 -9.88
C ARG A 23 13.81 -2.86 -9.98
N LYS A 24 13.92 -1.60 -10.42
CA LYS A 24 15.19 -0.86 -10.38
C LYS A 24 15.68 -0.72 -8.94
N ILE A 25 16.96 -1.00 -8.74
CA ILE A 25 17.63 -0.75 -7.47
C ILE A 25 17.81 0.76 -7.31
N LEU A 26 17.26 1.31 -6.22
CA LEU A 26 17.36 2.74 -5.89
C LEU A 26 18.60 3.00 -5.06
N SER A 27 19.18 4.20 -5.22
CA SER A 27 20.24 4.66 -4.33
C SER A 27 19.71 4.95 -2.91
N GLU A 28 20.60 4.90 -1.91
CA GLU A 28 20.26 5.21 -0.52
C GLU A 28 19.62 6.61 -0.38
N ALA A 29 20.17 7.60 -1.06
CA ALA A 29 19.64 8.96 -1.04
C ALA A 29 18.21 9.05 -1.61
N GLN A 30 17.92 8.30 -2.68
CA GLN A 30 16.58 8.22 -3.26
C GLN A 30 15.59 7.54 -2.31
N ILE A 31 16.02 6.44 -1.65
CA ILE A 31 15.18 5.74 -0.66
C ILE A 31 14.82 6.67 0.49
N VAL A 32 15.79 7.38 1.06
CA VAL A 32 15.57 8.34 2.15
C VAL A 32 14.62 9.47 1.72
N LYS A 33 14.83 10.04 0.52
CA LYS A 33 13.94 11.07 -0.05
C LYS A 33 12.52 10.56 -0.21
N ASN A 34 12.34 9.36 -0.78
CA ASN A 34 11.02 8.77 -0.99
C ASN A 34 10.30 8.50 0.33
N ILE A 35 11.00 7.96 1.34
CA ILE A 35 10.46 7.75 2.69
C ILE A 35 9.92 9.06 3.27
N LYS A 36 10.70 10.15 3.18
CA LYS A 36 10.28 11.47 3.69
C LYS A 36 9.04 11.99 2.96
N ASN A 37 9.00 11.87 1.64
CA ASN A 37 7.88 12.34 0.84
C ASN A 37 6.60 11.55 1.15
N ILE A 38 6.68 10.21 1.17
CA ILE A 38 5.55 9.34 1.54
C ILE A 38 5.06 9.67 2.95
N GLN A 39 5.97 9.84 3.91
CA GLN A 39 5.62 10.21 5.28
C GLN A 39 4.86 11.55 5.35
N ASN A 40 5.25 12.53 4.54
CA ASN A 40 4.57 13.82 4.51
C ASN A 40 3.13 13.69 3.99
N VAL A 41 2.89 12.90 2.95
CA VAL A 41 1.53 12.62 2.45
C VAL A 41 0.68 11.97 3.53
N PHE A 42 1.18 10.92 4.20
CA PHE A 42 0.44 10.27 5.29
C PHE A 42 0.11 11.22 6.46
N LYS A 43 0.98 12.19 6.76
CA LYS A 43 0.71 13.19 7.80
C LYS A 43 -0.49 14.10 7.48
N ILE A 44 -0.78 14.35 6.21
CA ILE A 44 -1.94 15.12 5.80
C ILE A 44 -3.21 14.32 6.12
N PHE A 45 -3.31 13.08 5.60
CA PHE A 45 -4.51 12.25 5.73
C PHE A 45 -4.73 11.66 7.13
N LEU A 46 -3.67 11.43 7.90
CA LEU A 46 -3.75 10.88 9.24
C LEU A 46 -3.65 11.95 10.34
N LYS A 47 -3.97 13.19 10.00
CA LYS A 47 -4.01 14.30 10.98
C LYS A 47 -5.13 14.06 12.00
N THR A 48 -4.82 14.19 13.28
CA THR A 48 -5.79 14.05 14.36
C THR A 48 -5.42 14.95 15.55
N ASN A 49 -6.43 15.51 16.20
CA ASN A 49 -6.28 16.28 17.43
C ASN A 49 -6.18 15.37 18.67
N ASN A 50 -6.56 14.09 18.56
CA ASN A 50 -6.46 13.15 19.67
C ASN A 50 -5.04 12.56 19.77
N PRO A 51 -4.26 12.87 20.84
CA PRO A 51 -2.89 12.36 21.00
C PRO A 51 -2.80 10.83 21.00
N LYS A 52 -3.84 10.14 21.50
CA LYS A 52 -3.89 8.67 21.56
C LYS A 52 -4.01 8.03 20.18
N LEU A 53 -4.54 8.75 19.20
CA LEU A 53 -4.76 8.27 17.83
C LEU A 53 -3.68 8.72 16.85
N LYS A 54 -2.73 9.56 17.26
CA LYS A 54 -1.64 10.02 16.39
C LYS A 54 -0.91 8.85 15.73
N PRO A 55 -0.67 8.87 14.41
CA PRO A 55 -0.01 7.79 13.70
C PRO A 55 1.41 7.56 14.21
N ILE A 56 1.84 6.31 14.19
CA ILE A 56 3.21 5.92 14.45
C ILE A 56 3.90 5.68 13.10
N PHE A 57 5.00 6.39 12.84
CA PHE A 57 5.81 6.16 11.65
C PHE A 57 7.02 5.31 12.02
N VAL A 58 7.20 4.21 11.31
CA VAL A 58 8.32 3.29 11.50
C VAL A 58 8.99 2.99 10.16
N ASN A 59 10.30 2.73 10.20
CA ASN A 59 11.07 2.35 9.04
C ASN A 59 11.63 0.93 9.28
N ASN A 60 11.28 -0.01 8.44
CA ASN A 60 11.67 -1.41 8.61
C ASN A 60 13.19 -1.66 8.43
N TYR A 61 13.93 -0.72 7.86
CA TYR A 61 15.38 -0.83 7.82
C TYR A 61 16.02 -0.88 9.23
N LYS A 62 15.34 -0.34 10.25
CA LYS A 62 15.82 -0.37 11.63
C LYS A 62 16.04 -1.80 12.18
N TRP A 63 15.25 -2.75 11.72
CA TRP A 63 15.39 -4.16 12.10
C TRP A 63 15.92 -5.02 10.96
N LEU A 64 15.42 -4.86 9.71
CA LEU A 64 15.90 -5.65 8.58
C LEU A 64 17.39 -5.45 8.30
N GLY A 65 17.91 -4.23 8.44
CA GLY A 65 19.32 -3.92 8.23
C GLY A 65 20.27 -4.51 9.29
N LYS A 66 19.72 -5.05 10.38
CA LYS A 66 20.50 -5.68 11.46
C LYS A 66 20.38 -7.20 11.50
N LEU A 67 19.63 -7.79 10.59
CA LEU A 67 19.43 -9.24 10.56
C LEU A 67 20.71 -9.96 10.19
N ASN A 68 21.07 -10.94 10.99
CA ASN A 68 22.06 -11.94 10.60
C ASN A 68 21.36 -12.99 9.73
N TYR A 69 21.88 -13.22 8.52
CA TYR A 69 21.24 -14.08 7.52
C TYR A 69 21.04 -15.52 8.03
N ILE A 70 22.05 -16.12 8.63
CA ILE A 70 21.96 -17.50 9.13
C ILE A 70 20.96 -17.62 10.27
N LYS A 71 20.98 -16.67 11.20
CA LYS A 71 20.01 -16.61 12.30
C LYS A 71 18.59 -16.42 11.78
N PHE A 72 18.41 -15.56 10.79
CA PHE A 72 17.10 -15.32 10.17
C PHE A 72 16.56 -16.56 9.49
N LEU A 73 17.38 -17.28 8.70
CA LEU A 73 16.96 -18.55 8.10
C LEU A 73 16.58 -19.59 9.14
N ARG A 74 17.36 -19.72 10.19
CA ARG A 74 17.12 -20.71 11.27
C ARG A 74 15.85 -20.41 12.05
N GLU A 75 15.60 -19.15 12.43
CA GLU A 75 14.51 -18.76 13.34
C GLU A 75 13.22 -18.44 12.59
N ILE A 76 13.31 -17.84 11.41
CA ILE A 76 12.17 -17.36 10.63
C ILE A 76 11.94 -18.23 9.40
N GLY A 77 12.98 -18.48 8.58
CA GLY A 77 12.87 -19.22 7.33
C GLY A 77 12.26 -20.62 7.51
N ARG A 78 12.56 -21.30 8.62
CA ARG A 78 11.99 -22.62 8.96
C ARG A 78 10.46 -22.68 9.00
N HIS A 79 9.78 -21.56 9.11
CA HIS A 79 8.32 -21.47 9.17
C HIS A 79 7.67 -21.36 7.79
N PHE A 80 8.47 -21.21 6.74
CA PHE A 80 8.03 -21.08 5.36
C PHE A 80 8.37 -22.33 4.56
N THR A 81 7.41 -22.85 3.81
CA THR A 81 7.64 -23.97 2.88
C THR A 81 7.62 -23.45 1.45
N ILE A 82 8.54 -23.95 0.62
CA ILE A 82 8.62 -23.58 -0.79
C ILE A 82 7.30 -23.82 -1.51
N ASN A 83 6.68 -24.97 -1.31
CA ASN A 83 5.40 -25.31 -1.95
C ASN A 83 4.30 -24.26 -1.66
N LYS A 84 4.21 -23.78 -0.41
CA LYS A 84 3.26 -22.72 -0.06
C LYS A 84 3.64 -21.40 -0.67
N MET A 85 4.93 -21.04 -0.67
CA MET A 85 5.39 -19.79 -1.28
C MET A 85 5.12 -19.75 -2.79
N LEU A 86 5.23 -20.89 -3.48
CA LEU A 86 4.93 -21.03 -4.90
C LEU A 86 3.42 -20.93 -5.21
N SER A 87 2.54 -21.18 -4.26
CA SER A 87 1.10 -21.16 -4.46
C SER A 87 0.47 -19.76 -4.43
N PHE A 88 1.21 -18.74 -3.99
CA PHE A 88 0.69 -17.36 -3.96
C PHE A 88 0.64 -16.75 -5.36
N ASP A 89 -0.42 -16.03 -5.68
CA ASP A 89 -0.66 -15.44 -7.00
C ASP A 89 0.50 -14.58 -7.51
N SER A 90 1.17 -13.84 -6.62
CA SER A 90 2.34 -13.02 -6.96
C SER A 90 3.53 -13.82 -7.51
N VAL A 91 3.62 -15.09 -7.17
CA VAL A 91 4.66 -16.02 -7.64
C VAL A 91 4.11 -16.91 -8.76
N LYS A 92 2.97 -17.55 -8.51
CA LYS A 92 2.33 -18.51 -9.41
C LYS A 92 2.12 -17.93 -10.82
N LEU A 93 1.51 -16.74 -10.91
CA LEU A 93 1.24 -16.06 -12.19
C LEU A 93 2.53 -15.73 -12.98
N ARG A 94 3.62 -15.41 -12.30
CA ARG A 94 4.91 -15.16 -12.96
C ARG A 94 5.53 -16.44 -13.51
N LEU A 95 5.47 -17.52 -12.74
CA LEU A 95 5.96 -18.83 -13.18
C LEU A 95 5.14 -19.38 -14.34
N GLU A 96 3.80 -19.27 -14.29
CA GLU A 96 2.92 -19.70 -15.38
C GLU A 96 3.13 -18.90 -16.67
N ARG A 97 3.59 -17.65 -16.58
CA ARG A 97 3.92 -16.79 -17.71
C ARG A 97 5.39 -16.87 -18.12
N GLU A 98 6.15 -17.81 -17.56
CA GLU A 98 7.59 -17.96 -17.79
C GLU A 98 8.40 -16.66 -17.54
N GLN A 99 7.87 -15.79 -16.66
CA GLN A 99 8.54 -14.54 -16.30
C GLN A 99 9.61 -14.78 -15.23
N SER A 100 10.73 -14.10 -15.36
CA SER A 100 11.83 -14.16 -14.41
C SER A 100 11.39 -13.72 -13.01
N LEU A 101 11.71 -14.51 -11.99
CA LEU A 101 11.53 -14.19 -10.58
C LEU A 101 12.86 -14.43 -9.87
N SER A 102 13.52 -13.37 -9.41
CA SER A 102 14.79 -13.50 -8.71
C SER A 102 14.59 -14.10 -7.31
N TYR A 103 15.63 -14.76 -6.78
CA TYR A 103 15.65 -15.25 -5.40
C TYR A 103 15.36 -14.11 -4.38
N MET A 104 15.88 -12.93 -4.65
CA MET A 104 15.66 -11.73 -3.84
C MET A 104 14.17 -11.35 -3.77
N GLU A 105 13.50 -11.28 -4.93
CA GLU A 105 12.05 -10.98 -5.00
C GLU A 105 11.20 -12.09 -4.37
N PHE A 106 11.59 -13.36 -4.57
CA PHE A 106 10.91 -14.50 -3.96
C PHE A 106 10.93 -14.45 -2.43
N ASN A 107 12.01 -13.94 -1.84
CA ASN A 107 12.11 -13.78 -0.39
C ASN A 107 11.33 -12.56 0.17
N TYR A 108 10.81 -11.67 -0.68
CA TYR A 108 10.12 -10.46 -0.21
C TYR A 108 8.98 -10.76 0.77
N MET A 109 8.17 -11.79 0.48
CA MET A 109 7.04 -12.16 1.34
C MET A 109 7.47 -12.54 2.76
N ILE A 110 8.67 -13.12 2.93
CA ILE A 110 9.20 -13.48 4.25
C ILE A 110 9.59 -12.20 5.02
N LEU A 111 10.15 -11.21 4.33
CA LEU A 111 10.54 -9.94 4.95
C LEU A 111 9.33 -9.15 5.41
N GLN A 112 8.26 -9.09 4.61
CA GLN A 112 7.01 -8.43 5.02
C GLN A 112 6.32 -9.18 6.17
N ALA A 113 6.35 -10.51 6.17
CA ALA A 113 5.86 -11.31 7.29
C ALA A 113 6.66 -11.02 8.58
N TYR A 114 7.97 -10.88 8.47
CA TYR A 114 8.83 -10.50 9.59
C TYR A 114 8.55 -9.07 10.07
N ASP A 115 8.27 -8.12 9.19
CA ASP A 115 7.85 -6.77 9.55
C ASP A 115 6.61 -6.80 10.45
N PHE A 116 5.61 -7.62 10.10
CA PHE A 116 4.40 -7.74 10.90
C PHE A 116 4.69 -8.37 12.28
N LEU A 117 5.53 -9.41 12.32
CA LEU A 117 5.99 -10.01 13.58
C LEU A 117 6.71 -8.99 14.47
N GLU A 118 7.62 -8.19 13.91
CA GLU A 118 8.36 -7.17 14.65
C GLU A 118 7.43 -6.08 15.18
N LEU A 119 6.45 -5.64 14.38
CA LEU A 119 5.43 -4.69 14.80
C LEU A 119 4.49 -5.27 15.86
N ASN A 120 4.13 -6.54 15.77
CA ASN A 120 3.35 -7.21 16.82
C ASN A 120 4.13 -7.24 18.15
N LYS A 121 5.40 -7.63 18.11
CA LYS A 121 6.26 -7.70 19.30
C LYS A 121 6.53 -6.34 19.94
N THR A 122 6.80 -5.30 19.13
CA THR A 122 7.31 -4.02 19.63
C THR A 122 6.25 -2.94 19.77
N LYS A 123 5.13 -3.06 19.06
CA LYS A 123 4.05 -2.06 18.98
C LYS A 123 2.66 -2.63 19.25
N ASN A 124 2.56 -3.91 19.61
CA ASN A 124 1.30 -4.60 19.78
C ASN A 124 0.36 -4.44 18.57
N CYS A 125 0.93 -4.53 17.36
CA CYS A 125 0.18 -4.42 16.12
C CYS A 125 -0.67 -5.68 15.92
N LEU A 126 -1.98 -5.52 15.82
CA LEU A 126 -2.92 -6.63 15.74
C LEU A 126 -3.49 -6.85 14.33
N MET A 127 -3.36 -5.87 13.45
CA MET A 127 -3.93 -5.96 12.10
C MET A 127 -3.00 -5.34 11.06
N GLN A 128 -2.83 -6.03 9.93
CA GLN A 128 -2.19 -5.48 8.73
C GLN A 128 -3.23 -5.27 7.65
N ILE A 129 -3.18 -4.10 6.98
CA ILE A 129 -4.13 -3.70 5.93
C ILE A 129 -3.37 -3.48 4.63
N GLY A 130 -3.93 -3.94 3.51
CA GLY A 130 -3.37 -3.73 2.17
C GLY A 130 -4.38 -3.89 1.05
N GLY A 131 -3.93 -3.76 -0.18
CA GLY A 131 -4.72 -4.15 -1.35
C GLY A 131 -4.80 -5.68 -1.51
N SER A 132 -5.71 -6.17 -2.33
CA SER A 132 -5.87 -7.61 -2.57
C SER A 132 -4.60 -8.28 -3.13
N ASP A 133 -3.76 -7.52 -3.84
CA ASP A 133 -2.44 -7.97 -4.32
C ASP A 133 -1.44 -8.25 -3.18
N GLN A 134 -1.70 -7.74 -1.96
CA GLN A 134 -0.88 -7.95 -0.76
C GLN A 134 -1.33 -9.14 0.09
N TRP A 135 -2.40 -9.84 -0.30
CA TRP A 135 -2.98 -10.92 0.51
C TRP A 135 -1.96 -11.97 0.91
N GLY A 136 -1.17 -12.49 -0.04
CA GLY A 136 -0.14 -13.49 0.22
C GLY A 136 0.90 -13.02 1.25
N ASN A 137 1.37 -11.78 1.12
CA ASN A 137 2.34 -11.20 2.04
C ASN A 137 1.75 -11.05 3.46
N ILE A 138 0.49 -10.58 3.56
CA ILE A 138 -0.20 -10.34 4.84
C ILE A 138 -0.47 -11.68 5.56
N VAL A 139 -1.01 -12.68 4.86
CA VAL A 139 -1.31 -14.01 5.43
C VAL A 139 -0.04 -14.69 5.96
N ASN A 140 1.07 -14.57 5.25
CA ASN A 140 2.36 -15.08 5.72
C ASN A 140 2.76 -14.47 7.07
N GLY A 141 2.50 -13.17 7.28
CA GLY A 141 2.73 -12.49 8.55
C GLY A 141 1.82 -12.99 9.67
N VAL A 142 0.52 -13.17 9.39
CA VAL A 142 -0.44 -13.73 10.34
C VAL A 142 -0.02 -15.13 10.80
N GLU A 143 0.36 -15.99 9.86
CA GLU A 143 0.80 -17.35 10.19
C GLU A 143 2.14 -17.39 10.92
N LEU A 144 3.08 -16.53 10.55
CA LEU A 144 4.37 -16.44 11.23
C LEU A 144 4.18 -16.05 12.71
N ILE A 145 3.35 -15.05 12.98
CA ILE A 145 3.05 -14.60 14.35
C ILE A 145 2.40 -15.72 15.16
N LYS A 146 1.39 -16.41 14.57
CA LYS A 146 0.74 -17.55 15.22
C LYS A 146 1.73 -18.65 15.59
N ARG A 147 2.66 -18.98 14.68
CA ARG A 147 3.67 -20.03 14.90
C ARG A 147 4.77 -19.64 15.89
N GLN A 148 5.12 -18.35 15.95
CA GLN A 148 6.20 -17.84 16.78
C GLN A 148 5.78 -17.52 18.22
N SER A 149 4.57 -16.97 18.40
CA SER A 149 4.12 -16.44 19.70
C SER A 149 2.75 -16.96 20.14
N GLY A 150 2.01 -17.68 19.27
CA GLY A 150 0.63 -18.08 19.55
C GLY A 150 -0.37 -16.92 19.48
N ASN A 151 0.06 -15.69 19.24
CA ASN A 151 -0.79 -14.52 19.21
C ASN A 151 -1.76 -14.58 18.03
N GLN A 152 -3.00 -14.14 18.26
CA GLN A 152 -3.97 -13.95 17.21
C GLN A 152 -3.85 -12.54 16.64
N VAL A 153 -3.64 -12.44 15.34
CA VAL A 153 -3.60 -11.20 14.56
C VAL A 153 -4.40 -11.34 13.28
N TYR A 154 -4.69 -10.23 12.62
CA TYR A 154 -5.63 -10.19 11.51
C TYR A 154 -5.00 -9.55 10.26
N GLY A 155 -5.44 -10.01 9.10
CA GLY A 155 -5.19 -9.35 7.81
C GLY A 155 -6.50 -8.83 7.24
N LEU A 156 -6.46 -7.63 6.66
CA LEU A 156 -7.57 -7.04 5.92
C LEU A 156 -7.09 -6.59 4.55
N THR A 157 -7.78 -7.00 3.50
CA THR A 157 -7.50 -6.49 2.16
C THR A 157 -8.74 -5.84 1.55
N THR A 158 -8.48 -4.82 0.72
CA THR A 158 -9.50 -4.18 -0.11
C THR A 158 -9.26 -4.55 -1.58
N PRO A 159 -10.31 -4.62 -2.40
CA PRO A 159 -10.13 -4.74 -3.85
C PRO A 159 -9.25 -3.62 -4.39
N LEU A 160 -8.48 -3.91 -5.44
CA LEU A 160 -7.74 -2.86 -6.15
C LEU A 160 -8.71 -1.88 -6.79
N ILE A 161 -8.39 -0.59 -6.66
CA ILE A 161 -9.21 0.45 -7.27
C ILE A 161 -8.92 0.49 -8.77
N THR A 162 -9.95 0.19 -9.55
CA THR A 162 -9.92 0.23 -11.00
C THR A 162 -10.87 1.27 -11.54
N LEU A 163 -10.55 1.81 -12.70
CA LEU A 163 -11.48 2.61 -13.51
C LEU A 163 -12.54 1.71 -14.15
N SER A 164 -13.64 2.29 -14.57
CA SER A 164 -14.69 1.60 -15.35
C SER A 164 -14.17 0.98 -16.65
N SER A 165 -13.05 1.49 -17.17
CA SER A 165 -12.30 0.90 -18.30
C SER A 165 -11.53 -0.37 -17.95
N GLY A 166 -11.46 -0.78 -16.67
CA GLY A 166 -10.61 -1.88 -16.17
C GLY A 166 -9.17 -1.49 -15.88
N ALA A 167 -8.73 -0.28 -16.24
CA ALA A 167 -7.40 0.19 -15.94
C ALA A 167 -7.22 0.47 -14.44
N LYS A 168 -5.99 0.31 -13.92
CA LYS A 168 -5.67 0.66 -12.52
C LYS A 168 -5.77 2.17 -12.31
N MET A 169 -6.50 2.59 -11.27
CA MET A 169 -6.61 3.99 -10.89
C MET A 169 -5.24 4.57 -10.48
N GLY A 170 -5.04 5.87 -10.68
CA GLY A 170 -3.82 6.60 -10.28
C GLY A 170 -2.68 6.55 -11.31
N LYS A 171 -2.93 5.99 -12.51
CA LYS A 171 -2.03 6.08 -13.65
C LYS A 171 -2.75 6.71 -14.82
N THR A 172 -2.09 7.65 -15.49
CA THR A 172 -2.54 8.26 -16.75
C THR A 172 -1.52 7.93 -17.84
N GLU A 173 -1.81 8.25 -19.09
CA GLU A 173 -0.85 8.17 -20.20
C GLU A 173 0.43 8.96 -19.91
N LYS A 174 0.32 10.05 -19.14
CA LYS A 174 1.44 10.90 -18.71
C LYS A 174 2.18 10.37 -17.47
N GLY A 175 1.76 9.25 -16.90
CA GLY A 175 2.39 8.63 -15.72
C GLY A 175 1.51 8.62 -14.48
N ALA A 176 2.13 8.58 -13.30
CA ALA A 176 1.42 8.52 -12.02
C ALA A 176 0.78 9.85 -11.65
N VAL A 177 -0.39 9.80 -11.02
CA VAL A 177 -1.03 10.97 -10.38
C VAL A 177 -0.38 11.18 -9.01
N TRP A 178 0.49 12.17 -8.93
CA TRP A 178 1.27 12.44 -7.73
C TRP A 178 0.46 13.25 -6.70
N LEU A 179 0.64 12.91 -5.43
CA LEU A 179 0.01 13.61 -4.29
C LEU A 179 0.88 14.76 -3.75
N ASP A 180 2.14 14.88 -4.18
CA ASP A 180 3.03 15.99 -3.83
C ASP A 180 2.84 17.12 -4.83
N LYS A 181 2.41 18.29 -4.36
CA LYS A 181 2.20 19.51 -5.17
C LYS A 181 3.43 19.97 -5.97
N LYS A 182 4.64 19.51 -5.58
CA LYS A 182 5.87 19.79 -6.33
C LYS A 182 6.03 18.90 -7.56
N MET A 183 5.35 17.75 -7.57
CA MET A 183 5.40 16.78 -8.67
C MET A 183 4.16 16.88 -9.58
N LEU A 184 3.01 17.26 -9.02
CA LEU A 184 1.77 17.55 -9.72
C LEU A 184 1.12 18.78 -9.08
N PRO A 185 1.04 19.93 -9.78
CA PRO A 185 0.40 21.13 -9.25
C PRO A 185 -1.06 20.86 -8.82
N PRO A 186 -1.60 21.57 -7.81
CA PRO A 186 -2.98 21.39 -7.34
C PRO A 186 -4.02 21.51 -8.45
N TYR A 187 -3.82 22.41 -9.42
CA TYR A 187 -4.70 22.55 -10.56
C TYR A 187 -4.73 21.29 -11.45
N ASP A 188 -3.57 20.71 -11.74
CA ASP A 188 -3.49 19.48 -12.54
C ASP A 188 -4.06 18.27 -11.79
N TYR A 189 -3.90 18.23 -10.47
CA TYR A 189 -4.55 17.24 -9.60
C TYR A 189 -6.07 17.41 -9.62
N TRP A 190 -6.59 18.64 -9.54
CA TRP A 190 -7.99 18.96 -9.68
C TRP A 190 -8.53 18.55 -11.07
N GLN A 191 -7.78 18.86 -12.14
CA GLN A 191 -8.16 18.45 -13.50
C GLN A 191 -8.22 16.94 -13.66
N PHE A 192 -7.35 16.18 -13.01
CA PHE A 192 -7.45 14.72 -13.02
C PHE A 192 -8.82 14.25 -12.52
N TRP A 193 -9.29 14.76 -11.40
CA TRP A 193 -10.61 14.42 -10.86
C TRP A 193 -11.76 14.97 -11.69
N ARG A 194 -11.63 16.18 -12.24
CA ARG A 194 -12.62 16.80 -13.11
C ARG A 194 -12.84 15.99 -14.40
N ASN A 195 -11.82 15.30 -14.89
CA ASN A 195 -11.86 14.47 -16.09
C ASN A 195 -12.16 12.98 -15.80
N THR A 196 -12.68 12.66 -14.63
CA THR A 196 -13.15 11.30 -14.28
C THR A 196 -14.26 10.87 -15.24
N ASP A 197 -14.24 9.58 -15.66
CA ASP A 197 -15.33 8.98 -16.44
C ASP A 197 -16.64 9.06 -15.66
N ASP A 198 -17.75 9.36 -16.35
CA ASP A 198 -19.07 9.54 -15.73
C ASP A 198 -19.47 8.37 -14.85
N ARG A 199 -19.14 7.14 -15.27
CA ARG A 199 -19.44 5.88 -14.59
C ARG A 199 -18.69 5.72 -13.27
N ASP A 200 -17.57 6.42 -13.09
CA ASP A 200 -16.73 6.32 -11.89
C ASP A 200 -17.01 7.43 -10.86
N VAL A 201 -17.73 8.50 -11.24
CA VAL A 201 -17.90 9.70 -10.40
C VAL A 201 -18.49 9.38 -9.04
N ILE A 202 -19.63 8.69 -8.98
CA ILE A 202 -20.31 8.34 -7.72
C ILE A 202 -19.44 7.40 -6.88
N LYS A 203 -18.80 6.42 -7.51
CA LYS A 203 -17.85 5.52 -6.83
C LYS A 203 -16.72 6.32 -6.18
N PHE A 204 -16.16 7.29 -6.88
CA PHE A 204 -15.03 8.07 -6.38
C PHE A 204 -15.45 9.13 -5.36
N LEU A 205 -16.65 9.70 -5.45
CA LEU A 205 -17.22 10.50 -4.37
C LEU A 205 -17.27 9.71 -3.06
N LYS A 206 -17.75 8.46 -3.10
CA LYS A 206 -17.80 7.57 -1.93
C LYS A 206 -16.43 7.17 -1.38
N MET A 207 -15.40 7.08 -2.24
CA MET A 207 -14.09 6.55 -1.86
C MET A 207 -13.06 7.63 -1.53
N PHE A 208 -13.14 8.79 -2.14
CA PHE A 208 -12.10 9.82 -2.10
C PHE A 208 -12.58 11.16 -1.55
N THR A 209 -13.76 11.19 -0.92
CA THR A 209 -14.23 12.36 -0.19
C THR A 209 -14.71 11.95 1.20
N ASP A 210 -14.83 12.92 2.08
CA ASP A 210 -15.40 12.78 3.42
C ASP A 210 -16.92 13.06 3.47
N MET A 211 -17.55 13.12 2.29
CA MET A 211 -19.00 13.35 2.18
C MET A 211 -19.79 12.17 2.78
N PRO A 212 -20.79 12.43 3.60
CA PRO A 212 -21.70 11.40 4.09
C PRO A 212 -22.40 10.65 2.95
N LEU A 213 -22.58 9.34 3.08
CA LEU A 213 -23.18 8.51 2.02
C LEU A 213 -24.58 8.97 1.63
N ASN A 214 -25.40 9.39 2.61
CA ASN A 214 -26.75 9.94 2.37
C ASN A 214 -26.70 11.25 1.56
N GLU A 215 -25.70 12.09 1.76
CA GLU A 215 -25.53 13.32 0.97
C GLU A 215 -25.17 12.96 -0.48
N ILE A 216 -24.28 11.99 -0.69
CA ILE A 216 -23.93 11.51 -2.03
C ILE A 216 -25.14 10.90 -2.74
N GLU A 217 -25.98 10.15 -2.03
CA GLU A 217 -27.22 9.57 -2.57
C GLU A 217 -28.22 10.64 -2.99
N ASN A 218 -28.35 11.71 -2.23
CA ASN A 218 -29.27 12.82 -2.56
C ASN A 218 -28.83 13.62 -3.81
N ILE A 219 -27.54 13.68 -4.10
CA ILE A 219 -27.03 14.44 -5.25
C ILE A 219 -26.76 13.59 -6.48
N GLN A 220 -26.87 12.27 -6.41
CA GLN A 220 -26.50 11.38 -7.53
C GLN A 220 -27.30 11.59 -8.81
N GLU A 221 -28.51 12.19 -8.73
CA GLU A 221 -29.34 12.53 -9.86
C GLU A 221 -29.02 13.91 -10.48
N ASN A 222 -28.11 14.66 -9.86
CA ASN A 222 -27.69 15.96 -10.38
C ASN A 222 -26.92 15.81 -11.71
N ASN A 223 -26.69 16.94 -12.38
CA ASN A 223 -25.88 16.96 -13.59
C ASN A 223 -24.50 16.38 -13.30
N ILE A 224 -24.08 15.42 -14.13
CA ILE A 224 -22.80 14.71 -13.97
C ILE A 224 -21.60 15.66 -13.95
N ASN A 225 -21.65 16.76 -14.68
CA ASN A 225 -20.59 17.76 -14.68
C ASN A 225 -20.46 18.47 -13.34
N ASP A 226 -21.58 18.72 -12.65
CA ASP A 226 -21.58 19.32 -11.31
C ASP A 226 -21.01 18.34 -10.28
N LEU A 227 -21.36 17.06 -10.37
CA LEU A 227 -20.79 16.01 -9.54
C LEU A 227 -19.27 15.86 -9.73
N LYS A 228 -18.77 15.99 -10.95
CA LYS A 228 -17.33 16.01 -11.24
C LYS A 228 -16.63 17.23 -10.63
N ILE A 229 -17.28 18.38 -10.60
CA ILE A 229 -16.75 19.58 -9.93
C ILE A 229 -16.69 19.36 -8.41
N ILE A 230 -17.76 18.80 -7.83
CA ILE A 230 -17.81 18.47 -6.40
C ILE A 230 -16.68 17.49 -6.05
N LEU A 231 -16.51 16.39 -6.82
CA LEU A 231 -15.45 15.42 -6.64
C LEU A 231 -14.07 16.09 -6.69
N ALA A 232 -13.82 16.89 -7.75
CA ALA A 232 -12.54 17.55 -7.94
C ALA A 232 -12.22 18.54 -6.80
N ASN A 233 -13.21 19.34 -6.38
CA ASN A 233 -13.05 20.27 -5.27
C ASN A 233 -12.74 19.54 -3.96
N LYS A 234 -13.59 18.56 -3.58
CA LYS A 234 -13.42 17.81 -2.34
C LYS A 234 -12.11 17.03 -2.27
N ALA A 235 -11.77 16.29 -3.31
CA ALA A 235 -10.52 15.53 -3.35
C ALA A 235 -9.28 16.43 -3.33
N THR A 236 -9.34 17.61 -3.95
CA THR A 236 -8.23 18.57 -3.93
C THR A 236 -8.11 19.26 -2.58
N GLU A 237 -9.22 19.70 -1.98
CA GLU A 237 -9.23 20.32 -0.65
C GLU A 237 -8.67 19.39 0.44
N MET A 238 -8.93 18.09 0.35
CA MET A 238 -8.40 17.10 1.31
C MET A 238 -6.87 16.98 1.27
N LEU A 239 -6.25 17.29 0.13
CA LEU A 239 -4.81 17.10 -0.08
C LEU A 239 -4.02 18.41 -0.04
N HIS A 240 -4.56 19.50 -0.55
CA HIS A 240 -3.91 20.79 -0.80
C HIS A 240 -4.61 21.95 -0.09
#